data_62aed71db77fcf94205376166f50fdc8
#
_entry.id   62aed71db77fcf94205376166f50fdc8
#
_cell.length_a   1.000
_cell.length_b   1.000
_cell.length_c   1.000
_cell.angle_alpha   90.00
_cell.angle_beta   90.00
_cell.angle_gamma   90.00
#
_symmetry.space_group_name_H-M   'P 1'
#
loop_
_entity.id
_entity.type
_entity.pdbx_description
1 polymer ?
#
loop_
_entity_poly.entity_id
_entity_poly.type
_entity_poly.pdbx_seq_one_letter_code
_entity_poly.pdbx_strand_id
1 'polypeptide(L)'
;MLYFANDYTEGACKEILDAFIRTNDEKLPGYGTDKYTLSAEEKIKKACKNENVDVYLLTGGTQTNAVVIDALLESYEGVVSPETGHINVHESGAIEFTGHKVLTLHQHEGKINSRELREYIETFYNDQNHKHMVYPGMVYISHPTEYGTLYTKEDLTELSKVCRNYGIPLFVDGARLGYGLMAKNTDVTLEVLCELCDVFYIGGTKIGALSGEAIVFTHNNAPKNFVTFIKQHGALLAKGRLLGVQFDTLFTDNLYFRISKHAIEMSEILKRELAEKGYRFYFESPTNQQFVIVENSKMEELSKRVVFSFWEKYDENHTVIRFATSWATRKEDVIKLMELL
;
A
#
# COMPACT_ATOMS: atom_id res chain seq x y z
N MET A 1 25.78 2.04 -11.63
CA MET A 1 24.48 2.74 -11.71
C MET A 1 23.79 2.56 -10.38
N LEU A 2 23.31 3.65 -9.77
CA LEU A 2 22.54 3.61 -8.52
C LEU A 2 21.05 3.46 -8.84
N TYR A 3 20.29 2.74 -8.01
CA TYR A 3 18.86 2.47 -8.24
C TYR A 3 18.03 3.06 -7.10
N PHE A 4 17.24 4.09 -7.42
CA PHE A 4 16.31 4.77 -6.51
C PHE A 4 14.93 5.01 -7.15
N ALA A 5 14.60 4.29 -8.24
CA ALA A 5 13.35 4.50 -8.95
C ALA A 5 12.13 3.98 -8.17
N ASN A 6 12.28 2.83 -7.52
CA ASN A 6 11.19 2.18 -6.78
C ASN A 6 11.73 1.33 -5.62
N ASP A 7 10.83 0.75 -4.86
CA ASP A 7 11.08 -0.03 -3.64
C ASP A 7 10.78 -1.53 -3.80
N TYR A 8 10.81 -2.03 -5.05
CA TYR A 8 10.55 -3.45 -5.38
C TYR A 8 11.53 -4.00 -6.44
N THR A 9 12.76 -3.48 -6.46
CA THR A 9 13.78 -3.91 -7.44
C THR A 9 14.52 -5.16 -6.98
N GLU A 10 14.72 -5.30 -5.68
CA GLU A 10 15.45 -6.41 -5.07
C GLU A 10 14.55 -7.65 -4.92
N GLY A 11 15.16 -8.80 -4.68
CA GLY A 11 14.47 -10.05 -4.34
C GLY A 11 13.92 -10.02 -2.91
N ALA A 12 13.94 -11.16 -2.21
CA ALA A 12 13.55 -11.20 -0.80
C ALA A 12 14.71 -10.91 0.14
N CYS A 13 14.37 -10.49 1.37
CA CYS A 13 15.36 -10.43 2.45
C CYS A 13 15.92 -11.82 2.77
N LYS A 14 17.14 -11.84 3.29
CA LYS A 14 17.89 -13.09 3.52
C LYS A 14 17.11 -14.07 4.41
N GLU A 15 16.43 -13.58 5.42
CA GLU A 15 15.67 -14.40 6.38
C GLU A 15 14.57 -15.20 5.68
N ILE A 16 13.91 -14.62 4.68
CA ILE A 16 12.88 -15.32 3.87
C ILE A 16 13.55 -16.38 2.99
N LEU A 17 14.66 -16.07 2.32
CA LEU A 17 15.38 -17.04 1.50
C LEU A 17 15.88 -18.22 2.34
N ASP A 18 16.44 -17.98 3.51
CA ASP A 18 16.84 -19.01 4.45
C ASP A 18 15.64 -19.86 4.93
N ALA A 19 14.50 -19.24 5.15
CA ALA A 19 13.28 -19.95 5.53
C ALA A 19 12.77 -20.85 4.40
N PHE A 20 12.81 -20.40 3.16
CA PHE A 20 12.48 -21.24 2.00
C PHE A 20 13.41 -22.44 1.87
N ILE A 21 14.73 -22.24 1.96
CA ILE A 21 15.70 -23.32 1.91
C ILE A 21 15.45 -24.34 3.03
N ARG A 22 15.29 -23.88 4.26
CA ARG A 22 15.07 -24.74 5.45
C ARG A 22 13.80 -25.57 5.35
N THR A 23 12.75 -25.03 4.74
CA THR A 23 11.42 -25.67 4.70
C THR A 23 11.13 -26.40 3.39
N ASN A 24 12.02 -26.32 2.39
CA ASN A 24 11.75 -26.76 1.01
C ASN A 24 11.24 -28.19 0.89
N ASP A 25 11.83 -29.12 1.65
CA ASP A 25 11.53 -30.55 1.53
C ASP A 25 10.34 -31.02 2.36
N GLU A 26 9.72 -30.10 3.10
CA GLU A 26 8.53 -30.41 3.90
C GLU A 26 7.31 -30.68 3.01
N LYS A 27 6.59 -31.75 3.29
CA LYS A 27 5.29 -32.08 2.68
C LYS A 27 4.19 -31.41 3.49
N LEU A 28 3.53 -30.41 2.91
CA LEU A 28 2.53 -29.58 3.58
C LEU A 28 1.21 -29.58 2.82
N PRO A 29 0.06 -29.39 3.51
CA PRO A 29 -1.22 -29.10 2.87
C PRO A 29 -1.11 -27.92 1.92
N GLY A 30 -1.94 -27.90 0.86
CA GLY A 30 -1.98 -26.82 -0.11
C GLY A 30 -2.99 -25.73 0.22
N TYR A 31 -3.08 -24.74 -0.68
CA TYR A 31 -4.12 -23.71 -0.71
C TYR A 31 -4.24 -22.87 0.57
N GLY A 32 -3.08 -22.59 1.22
CA GLY A 32 -3.03 -21.73 2.41
C GLY A 32 -3.48 -22.39 3.72
N THR A 33 -3.59 -23.74 3.75
CA THR A 33 -3.94 -24.45 4.99
C THR A 33 -2.73 -25.09 5.69
N ASP A 34 -1.54 -24.70 5.26
CA ASP A 34 -0.29 -25.17 5.84
C ASP A 34 0.07 -24.43 7.14
N LYS A 35 0.94 -25.07 7.95
CA LYS A 35 1.34 -24.54 9.26
C LYS A 35 1.99 -23.14 9.23
N TYR A 36 2.66 -22.78 8.12
CA TYR A 36 3.31 -21.46 7.98
C TYR A 36 2.29 -20.39 7.70
N THR A 37 1.30 -20.66 6.85
CA THR A 37 0.18 -19.75 6.62
C THR A 37 -0.59 -19.51 7.91
N LEU A 38 -0.96 -20.58 8.63
CA LEU A 38 -1.66 -20.45 9.93
C LEU A 38 -0.82 -19.68 10.96
N SER A 39 0.49 -19.93 11.03
CA SER A 39 1.38 -19.19 11.92
C SER A 39 1.50 -17.72 11.54
N ALA A 40 1.54 -17.40 10.25
CA ALA A 40 1.54 -16.01 9.76
C ALA A 40 0.26 -15.27 10.16
N GLU A 41 -0.90 -15.90 9.98
CA GLU A 41 -2.20 -15.36 10.39
C GLU A 41 -2.22 -15.03 11.88
N GLU A 42 -1.82 -15.95 12.75
CA GLU A 42 -1.76 -15.74 14.19
C GLU A 42 -0.78 -14.61 14.60
N LYS A 43 0.38 -14.52 13.94
CA LYS A 43 1.34 -13.44 14.18
C LYS A 43 0.80 -12.08 13.75
N ILE A 44 0.06 -12.01 12.64
CA ILE A 44 -0.59 -10.80 12.16
C ILE A 44 -1.70 -10.38 13.13
N LYS A 45 -2.58 -11.30 13.58
CA LYS A 45 -3.58 -11.04 14.62
C LYS A 45 -2.95 -10.44 15.86
N LYS A 46 -1.86 -11.05 16.33
CA LYS A 46 -1.11 -10.55 17.49
C LYS A 46 -0.52 -9.15 17.25
N ALA A 47 0.00 -8.88 16.04
CA ALA A 47 0.53 -7.57 15.70
C ALA A 47 -0.57 -6.51 15.62
N CYS A 48 -1.77 -6.88 15.17
CA CYS A 48 -2.98 -6.06 15.17
C CYS A 48 -3.59 -5.88 16.57
N LYS A 49 -3.16 -6.67 17.57
CA LYS A 49 -3.77 -6.77 18.91
C LYS A 49 -5.28 -7.03 18.84
N ASN A 50 -5.72 -7.78 17.85
CA ASN A 50 -7.12 -8.07 17.60
C ASN A 50 -7.28 -9.52 17.13
N GLU A 51 -7.90 -10.35 17.97
CA GLU A 51 -8.19 -11.75 17.65
C GLU A 51 -9.39 -11.91 16.70
N ASN A 52 -10.21 -10.87 16.55
CA ASN A 52 -11.40 -10.88 15.70
C ASN A 52 -11.12 -10.39 14.27
N VAL A 53 -9.94 -10.69 13.73
CA VAL A 53 -9.60 -10.38 12.35
C VAL A 53 -9.52 -11.66 11.53
N ASP A 54 -9.96 -11.60 10.27
CA ASP A 54 -9.72 -12.64 9.29
C ASP A 54 -8.54 -12.23 8.41
N VAL A 55 -7.57 -13.13 8.23
CA VAL A 55 -6.36 -12.85 7.45
C VAL A 55 -6.30 -13.76 6.22
N TYR A 56 -5.99 -13.18 5.06
CA TYR A 56 -5.80 -13.93 3.80
C TYR A 56 -4.54 -13.43 3.08
N LEU A 57 -3.78 -14.34 2.48
CA LEU A 57 -2.54 -14.02 1.78
C LEU A 57 -2.73 -14.11 0.26
N LEU A 58 -2.40 -13.03 -0.46
CA LEU A 58 -2.48 -12.93 -1.92
C LEU A 58 -1.12 -12.53 -2.50
N THR A 59 -0.94 -12.62 -3.82
CA THR A 59 0.38 -12.52 -4.45
C THR A 59 0.83 -11.09 -4.76
N GLY A 60 -0.06 -10.12 -4.83
CA GLY A 60 0.30 -8.74 -5.17
C GLY A 60 -0.84 -7.75 -5.01
N GLY A 61 -0.50 -6.45 -4.93
CA GLY A 61 -1.44 -5.37 -4.60
C GLY A 61 -2.61 -5.25 -5.57
N THR A 62 -2.36 -5.20 -6.88
CA THR A 62 -3.43 -5.11 -7.90
C THR A 62 -4.41 -6.27 -7.80
N GLN A 63 -3.91 -7.50 -7.62
CA GLN A 63 -4.77 -8.67 -7.42
C GLN A 63 -5.57 -8.54 -6.11
N THR A 64 -4.94 -8.05 -5.04
CA THR A 64 -5.59 -7.83 -3.75
C THR A 64 -6.72 -6.82 -3.87
N ASN A 65 -6.46 -5.68 -4.53
CA ASN A 65 -7.47 -4.64 -4.75
C ASN A 65 -8.65 -5.19 -5.56
N ALA A 66 -8.40 -5.89 -6.66
CA ALA A 66 -9.45 -6.48 -7.49
C ALA A 66 -10.29 -7.50 -6.71
N VAL A 67 -9.68 -8.42 -5.95
CA VAL A 67 -10.38 -9.47 -5.19
C VAL A 67 -11.22 -8.87 -4.06
N VAL A 68 -10.69 -7.89 -3.31
CA VAL A 68 -11.40 -7.27 -2.18
C VAL A 68 -12.58 -6.44 -2.68
N ILE A 69 -12.38 -5.65 -3.72
CA ILE A 69 -13.42 -4.78 -4.28
C ILE A 69 -14.54 -5.60 -4.91
N ASP A 70 -14.20 -6.62 -5.73
CA ASP A 70 -15.18 -7.52 -6.35
C ASP A 70 -15.99 -8.34 -5.30
N ALA A 71 -15.36 -8.70 -4.20
CA ALA A 71 -16.01 -9.49 -3.16
C ALA A 71 -16.93 -8.68 -2.23
N LEU A 72 -16.72 -7.36 -2.13
CA LEU A 72 -17.46 -6.50 -1.20
C LEU A 72 -18.52 -5.66 -1.88
N LEU A 73 -18.43 -5.42 -3.19
CA LEU A 73 -19.39 -4.59 -3.91
C LEU A 73 -20.50 -5.40 -4.57
N GLU A 74 -21.70 -4.85 -4.56
CA GLU A 74 -22.79 -5.32 -5.42
C GLU A 74 -22.55 -4.88 -6.87
N SER A 75 -23.07 -5.61 -7.83
CA SER A 75 -22.84 -5.38 -9.27
C SER A 75 -23.18 -3.97 -9.79
N TYR A 76 -23.99 -3.21 -9.06
CA TYR A 76 -24.38 -1.83 -9.38
C TYR A 76 -23.56 -0.78 -8.62
N GLU A 77 -22.59 -1.20 -7.81
CA GLU A 77 -21.77 -0.32 -6.98
C GLU A 77 -20.41 -0.08 -7.58
N GLY A 78 -19.81 1.05 -7.19
CA GLY A 78 -18.47 1.44 -7.50
C GLY A 78 -17.69 1.84 -6.24
N VAL A 79 -16.37 1.92 -6.39
CA VAL A 79 -15.44 2.28 -5.31
C VAL A 79 -15.04 3.74 -5.41
N VAL A 80 -15.27 4.50 -4.34
CA VAL A 80 -14.81 5.90 -4.24
C VAL A 80 -13.33 5.92 -3.91
N SER A 81 -12.54 6.66 -4.71
CA SER A 81 -11.08 6.73 -4.61
C SER A 81 -10.60 8.16 -4.84
N PRO A 82 -9.47 8.59 -4.24
CA PRO A 82 -8.83 9.83 -4.72
C PRO A 82 -8.46 9.70 -6.20
N GLU A 83 -8.46 10.83 -6.94
CA GLU A 83 -8.06 10.88 -8.35
C GLU A 83 -6.69 10.24 -8.61
N THR A 84 -5.79 10.33 -7.63
CA THR A 84 -4.44 9.75 -7.64
C THR A 84 -4.35 8.34 -7.08
N GLY A 85 -5.48 7.76 -6.63
CA GLY A 85 -5.50 6.42 -6.07
C GLY A 85 -4.97 5.38 -7.04
N HIS A 86 -4.19 4.43 -6.53
CA HIS A 86 -3.49 3.43 -7.35
C HIS A 86 -4.44 2.67 -8.28
N ILE A 87 -5.63 2.31 -7.79
CA ILE A 87 -6.67 1.63 -8.57
C ILE A 87 -7.20 2.46 -9.74
N ASN A 88 -7.13 3.80 -9.65
CA ASN A 88 -7.56 4.68 -10.73
C ASN A 88 -6.49 4.87 -11.81
N VAL A 89 -5.19 4.98 -11.43
CA VAL A 89 -4.15 5.45 -12.35
C VAL A 89 -3.08 4.40 -12.71
N HIS A 90 -2.88 3.34 -11.90
CA HIS A 90 -1.74 2.44 -12.06
C HIS A 90 -2.08 0.94 -12.15
N GLU A 91 -3.37 0.59 -12.31
CA GLU A 91 -3.80 -0.82 -12.37
C GLU A 91 -4.45 -1.21 -13.70
N SER A 92 -4.27 -0.39 -14.74
CA SER A 92 -4.71 -0.70 -16.12
C SER A 92 -6.20 -1.08 -16.23
N GLY A 93 -7.07 -0.50 -15.39
CA GLY A 93 -8.49 -0.81 -15.38
C GLY A 93 -8.83 -2.16 -14.72
N ALA A 94 -8.00 -2.64 -13.78
CA ALA A 94 -8.25 -3.92 -13.11
C ALA A 94 -9.58 -3.94 -12.34
N ILE A 95 -10.00 -2.81 -11.79
CA ILE A 95 -11.28 -2.70 -11.08
C ILE A 95 -12.44 -2.71 -12.06
N GLU A 96 -12.34 -1.96 -13.16
CA GLU A 96 -13.36 -1.96 -14.22
C GLU A 96 -13.47 -3.34 -14.87
N PHE A 97 -12.38 -4.10 -14.93
CA PHE A 97 -12.39 -5.48 -15.43
C PHE A 97 -13.20 -6.43 -14.52
N THR A 98 -13.32 -6.15 -13.21
CA THR A 98 -14.23 -6.90 -12.32
C THR A 98 -15.70 -6.50 -12.48
N GLY A 99 -15.99 -5.44 -13.25
CA GLY A 99 -17.33 -4.93 -13.49
C GLY A 99 -17.70 -3.72 -12.63
N HIS A 100 -16.81 -3.24 -11.79
CA HIS A 100 -17.04 -2.09 -10.90
C HIS A 100 -16.39 -0.83 -11.45
N LYS A 101 -16.99 0.31 -11.17
CA LYS A 101 -16.47 1.62 -11.57
C LYS A 101 -15.66 2.25 -10.46
N VAL A 102 -14.51 2.83 -10.81
CA VAL A 102 -13.82 3.76 -9.91
C VAL A 102 -14.51 5.14 -9.96
N LEU A 103 -14.96 5.61 -8.81
CA LEU A 103 -15.62 6.90 -8.62
C LEU A 103 -14.61 7.86 -7.97
N THR A 104 -14.08 8.79 -8.74
CA THR A 104 -12.98 9.64 -8.28
C THR A 104 -13.46 10.86 -7.50
N LEU A 105 -12.76 11.19 -6.42
CA LEU A 105 -12.85 12.45 -5.70
C LEU A 105 -11.56 13.25 -5.86
N HIS A 106 -11.70 14.57 -5.79
CA HIS A 106 -10.55 15.46 -5.76
C HIS A 106 -9.64 15.13 -4.58
N GLN A 107 -8.35 15.19 -4.81
CA GLN A 107 -7.35 14.82 -3.82
C GLN A 107 -6.60 16.05 -3.28
N HIS A 108 -6.14 15.99 -2.03
CA HIS A 108 -5.29 16.96 -1.36
C HIS A 108 -4.01 16.24 -0.92
N GLU A 109 -2.93 16.42 -1.68
CA GLU A 109 -1.65 15.70 -1.48
C GLU A 109 -1.84 14.16 -1.42
N GLY A 110 -2.68 13.62 -2.32
CA GLY A 110 -3.01 12.19 -2.40
C GLY A 110 -4.12 11.72 -1.47
N LYS A 111 -4.63 12.57 -0.57
CA LYS A 111 -5.69 12.24 0.39
C LYS A 111 -7.05 12.74 -0.07
N ILE A 112 -8.13 12.03 0.29
CA ILE A 112 -9.49 12.54 0.22
C ILE A 112 -9.89 13.18 1.55
N ASN A 113 -10.73 14.20 1.49
CA ASN A 113 -11.25 14.88 2.66
C ASN A 113 -12.62 14.28 3.06
N SER A 114 -12.82 14.04 4.35
CA SER A 114 -14.06 13.44 4.89
C SER A 114 -15.30 14.30 4.64
N ARG A 115 -15.16 15.61 4.63
CA ARG A 115 -16.26 16.53 4.32
C ARG A 115 -16.67 16.43 2.84
N GLU A 116 -15.68 16.43 1.92
CA GLU A 116 -15.93 16.29 0.48
C GLU A 116 -16.52 14.91 0.14
N LEU A 117 -16.06 13.86 0.81
CA LEU A 117 -16.65 12.52 0.70
C LEU A 117 -18.13 12.54 1.12
N ARG A 118 -18.46 13.17 2.24
CA ARG A 118 -19.85 13.32 2.70
C ARG A 118 -20.69 14.08 1.69
N GLU A 119 -20.23 15.25 1.26
CA GLU A 119 -20.93 16.09 0.28
C GLU A 119 -21.17 15.33 -1.04
N TYR A 120 -20.21 14.52 -1.48
CA TYR A 120 -20.35 13.65 -2.66
C TYR A 120 -21.48 12.62 -2.48
N ILE A 121 -21.49 11.90 -1.36
CA ILE A 121 -22.51 10.89 -1.08
C ILE A 121 -23.89 11.52 -0.89
N GLU A 122 -23.99 12.65 -0.17
CA GLU A 122 -25.23 13.40 0.01
C GLU A 122 -25.78 13.90 -1.33
N THR A 123 -24.92 14.44 -2.19
CA THR A 123 -25.29 14.89 -3.54
C THR A 123 -25.84 13.75 -4.37
N PHE A 124 -25.19 12.57 -4.32
CA PHE A 124 -25.67 11.37 -4.99
C PHE A 124 -27.08 10.99 -4.54
N TYR A 125 -27.33 10.87 -3.23
CA TYR A 125 -28.65 10.45 -2.73
C TYR A 125 -29.74 11.51 -2.88
N ASN A 126 -29.39 12.79 -2.97
CA ASN A 126 -30.32 13.89 -3.23
C ASN A 126 -30.72 14.01 -4.72
N ASP A 127 -29.98 13.39 -5.63
CA ASP A 127 -30.33 13.36 -7.04
C ASP A 127 -31.56 12.42 -7.25
N GLN A 128 -32.64 12.96 -7.82
CA GLN A 128 -33.84 12.17 -8.11
C GLN A 128 -33.58 11.01 -9.08
N ASN A 129 -32.49 11.10 -9.87
CA ASN A 129 -32.07 10.11 -10.86
C ASN A 129 -31.00 9.16 -10.33
N HIS A 130 -30.62 9.21 -9.05
CA HIS A 130 -29.54 8.36 -8.51
C HIS A 130 -29.71 6.87 -8.79
N LYS A 131 -30.96 6.40 -8.97
CA LYS A 131 -31.26 5.00 -9.34
C LYS A 131 -30.76 4.59 -10.74
N HIS A 132 -30.35 5.55 -11.56
CA HIS A 132 -29.72 5.33 -12.87
C HIS A 132 -28.19 5.51 -12.84
N MET A 133 -27.62 5.77 -11.67
CA MET A 133 -26.20 6.03 -11.48
C MET A 133 -25.52 4.84 -10.78
N VAL A 134 -24.20 4.77 -10.86
CA VAL A 134 -23.41 3.81 -10.07
C VAL A 134 -23.38 4.27 -8.62
N TYR A 135 -23.78 3.37 -7.71
CA TYR A 135 -23.83 3.67 -6.28
C TYR A 135 -22.42 3.71 -5.66
N PRO A 136 -22.12 4.67 -4.79
CA PRO A 136 -20.91 4.64 -3.99
C PRO A 136 -21.03 3.52 -2.92
N GLY A 137 -20.38 2.38 -3.18
CA GLY A 137 -20.50 1.17 -2.35
C GLY A 137 -19.30 0.92 -1.44
N MET A 138 -18.18 1.61 -1.65
CA MET A 138 -16.95 1.45 -0.87
C MET A 138 -16.12 2.73 -0.95
N VAL A 139 -15.30 3.00 0.06
CA VAL A 139 -14.24 4.01 0.03
C VAL A 139 -12.88 3.31 0.06
N TYR A 140 -12.02 3.64 -0.92
CA TYR A 140 -10.65 3.18 -1.02
C TYR A 140 -9.68 4.34 -0.80
N ILE A 141 -8.66 4.11 0.02
CA ILE A 141 -7.54 5.03 0.21
C ILE A 141 -6.24 4.25 0.27
N SER A 142 -5.12 4.87 -0.08
CA SER A 142 -3.78 4.31 0.14
C SER A 142 -3.14 4.92 1.39
N HIS A 143 -2.49 4.11 2.22
CA HIS A 143 -1.74 4.56 3.39
C HIS A 143 -0.40 3.82 3.51
N PRO A 144 0.74 4.51 3.26
CA PRO A 144 0.91 5.88 2.71
C PRO A 144 0.26 6.10 1.35
N THR A 145 -0.07 7.36 1.03
CA THR A 145 -0.57 7.73 -0.29
C THR A 145 0.50 7.55 -1.36
N GLU A 146 0.13 7.64 -2.63
CA GLU A 146 1.04 7.61 -3.78
C GLU A 146 2.07 8.75 -3.73
N TYR A 147 1.74 9.86 -3.06
CA TYR A 147 2.62 11.01 -2.82
C TYR A 147 3.49 10.85 -1.57
N GLY A 148 3.41 9.71 -0.88
CA GLY A 148 4.15 9.46 0.35
C GLY A 148 3.65 10.24 1.56
N THR A 149 2.50 10.88 1.47
CA THR A 149 1.83 11.54 2.61
C THR A 149 1.09 10.52 3.47
N LEU A 150 0.75 10.90 4.67
CA LEU A 150 0.06 10.03 5.63
C LEU A 150 -1.29 10.63 6.04
N TYR A 151 -2.30 9.77 6.15
CA TYR A 151 -3.49 10.09 6.92
C TYR A 151 -3.12 10.07 8.40
N THR A 152 -3.61 11.03 9.17
CA THR A 152 -3.54 11.00 10.62
C THR A 152 -4.63 10.08 11.19
N LYS A 153 -4.52 9.70 12.46
CA LYS A 153 -5.62 8.99 13.15
C LYS A 153 -6.92 9.80 13.12
N GLU A 154 -6.83 11.13 13.18
CA GLU A 154 -8.01 12.02 13.08
C GLU A 154 -8.63 11.94 11.67
N ASP A 155 -7.82 12.07 10.60
CA ASP A 155 -8.30 11.91 9.21
C ASP A 155 -9.05 10.58 9.03
N LEU A 156 -8.46 9.48 9.47
CA LEU A 156 -9.06 8.14 9.39
C LEU A 156 -10.33 8.03 10.22
N THR A 157 -10.37 8.65 11.41
CA THR A 157 -11.56 8.67 12.27
C THR A 157 -12.73 9.36 11.58
N GLU A 158 -12.48 10.51 10.97
CA GLU A 158 -13.53 11.25 10.27
C GLU A 158 -14.01 10.52 9.00
N LEU A 159 -13.11 9.91 8.22
CA LEU A 159 -13.48 9.07 7.07
C LEU A 159 -14.31 7.85 7.52
N SER A 160 -13.87 7.15 8.57
CA SER A 160 -14.57 6.02 9.14
C SER A 160 -16.00 6.39 9.60
N LYS A 161 -16.17 7.55 10.23
CA LYS A 161 -17.50 8.05 10.62
C LYS A 161 -18.42 8.25 9.42
N VAL A 162 -17.89 8.84 8.33
CA VAL A 162 -18.68 8.99 7.10
C VAL A 162 -19.05 7.62 6.55
N CYS A 163 -18.10 6.72 6.40
CA CYS A 163 -18.35 5.37 5.88
C CYS A 163 -19.40 4.62 6.69
N ARG A 164 -19.29 4.63 8.02
CA ARG A 164 -20.25 3.98 8.93
C ARG A 164 -21.65 4.59 8.85
N ASN A 165 -21.76 5.91 8.69
CA ASN A 165 -23.06 6.59 8.58
C ASN A 165 -23.85 6.17 7.34
N TYR A 166 -23.16 5.80 6.26
CA TYR A 166 -23.76 5.34 5.01
C TYR A 166 -23.71 3.81 4.82
N GLY A 167 -23.14 3.08 5.78
CA GLY A 167 -23.03 1.62 5.73
C GLY A 167 -22.14 1.10 4.62
N ILE A 168 -21.12 1.86 4.20
CA ILE A 168 -20.15 1.49 3.18
C ILE A 168 -18.79 1.19 3.81
N PRO A 169 -18.05 0.15 3.39
CA PRO A 169 -16.76 -0.19 3.97
C PRO A 169 -15.65 0.81 3.61
N LEU A 170 -14.73 1.02 4.54
CA LEU A 170 -13.46 1.71 4.33
C LEU A 170 -12.36 0.68 4.10
N PHE A 171 -11.80 0.68 2.89
CA PHE A 171 -10.67 -0.16 2.48
C PHE A 171 -9.38 0.63 2.40
N VAL A 172 -8.32 0.17 3.08
CA VAL A 172 -7.00 0.80 3.09
C VAL A 172 -5.98 -0.06 2.36
N ASP A 173 -5.50 0.46 1.23
CA ASP A 173 -4.35 -0.07 0.50
C ASP A 173 -3.07 0.19 1.30
N GLY A 174 -2.47 -0.88 1.77
CA GLY A 174 -1.25 -0.85 2.56
C GLY A 174 -0.01 -1.35 1.83
N ALA A 175 0.10 -1.14 0.51
CA ALA A 175 1.25 -1.60 -0.29
C ALA A 175 2.61 -1.17 0.28
N ARG A 176 2.63 -0.02 0.96
CA ARG A 176 3.80 0.53 1.68
C ARG A 176 3.56 0.70 3.18
N LEU A 177 2.61 -0.06 3.73
CA LEU A 177 2.14 0.14 5.11
C LEU A 177 3.26 0.15 6.15
N GLY A 178 4.21 -0.79 6.05
CA GLY A 178 5.33 -0.84 6.99
C GLY A 178 6.16 0.45 7.01
N TYR A 179 6.34 1.09 5.86
CA TYR A 179 7.02 2.40 5.80
C TYR A 179 6.19 3.50 6.45
N GLY A 180 4.87 3.51 6.25
CA GLY A 180 3.97 4.43 6.93
C GLY A 180 3.97 4.26 8.46
N LEU A 181 3.92 3.01 8.94
CA LEU A 181 3.96 2.68 10.36
C LEU A 181 5.29 3.05 11.06
N MET A 182 6.38 3.12 10.30
CA MET A 182 7.71 3.49 10.80
C MET A 182 8.09 4.94 10.49
N ALA A 183 7.23 5.68 9.81
CA ALA A 183 7.45 7.07 9.48
C ALA A 183 7.50 7.93 10.75
N LYS A 184 8.28 9.01 10.68
CA LYS A 184 8.41 9.95 11.79
C LYS A 184 7.09 10.66 12.08
N ASN A 185 6.71 10.72 13.34
CA ASN A 185 5.49 11.37 13.82
C ASN A 185 4.17 10.74 13.32
N THR A 186 4.17 9.49 12.84
CA THR A 186 2.92 8.77 12.58
C THR A 186 2.18 8.48 13.89
N ASP A 187 0.86 8.62 13.89
CA ASP A 187 -0.04 8.25 14.98
C ASP A 187 -0.95 7.05 14.59
N VAL A 188 -0.71 6.49 13.41
CA VAL A 188 -1.43 5.32 12.88
C VAL A 188 -0.63 4.05 13.15
N THR A 189 -1.28 3.07 13.74
CA THR A 189 -0.77 1.73 14.03
C THR A 189 -1.67 0.67 13.43
N LEU A 190 -1.25 -0.60 13.39
CA LEU A 190 -2.13 -1.71 12.97
C LEU A 190 -3.40 -1.79 13.83
N GLU A 191 -3.29 -1.50 15.12
CA GLU A 191 -4.42 -1.45 16.06
C GLU A 191 -5.42 -0.34 15.67
N VAL A 192 -4.92 0.86 15.32
CA VAL A 192 -5.76 1.98 14.82
C VAL A 192 -6.45 1.62 13.51
N LEU A 193 -5.77 0.94 12.58
CA LEU A 193 -6.39 0.47 11.35
C LEU A 193 -7.50 -0.56 11.62
N CYS A 194 -7.28 -1.50 12.54
CA CYS A 194 -8.30 -2.47 12.96
C CYS A 194 -9.51 -1.80 13.61
N GLU A 195 -9.34 -0.67 14.30
CA GLU A 195 -10.43 0.08 14.91
C GLU A 195 -11.26 0.87 13.89
N LEU A 196 -10.60 1.48 12.89
CA LEU A 196 -11.18 2.50 12.05
C LEU A 196 -11.56 2.03 10.63
N CYS A 197 -10.95 0.96 10.13
CA CYS A 197 -11.19 0.45 8.78
C CYS A 197 -11.95 -0.88 8.83
N ASP A 198 -12.64 -1.22 7.75
CA ASP A 198 -13.33 -2.51 7.60
C ASP A 198 -12.41 -3.57 7.02
N VAL A 199 -11.50 -3.15 6.17
CA VAL A 199 -10.48 -4.00 5.57
C VAL A 199 -9.24 -3.17 5.24
N PHE A 200 -8.06 -3.76 5.41
CA PHE A 200 -6.81 -3.21 4.89
C PHE A 200 -5.90 -4.35 4.47
N TYR A 201 -4.82 -4.05 3.75
CA TYR A 201 -3.79 -5.06 3.55
C TYR A 201 -2.41 -4.58 4.00
N ILE A 202 -1.58 -5.54 4.39
CA ILE A 202 -0.20 -5.34 4.82
C ILE A 202 0.69 -5.76 3.65
N GLY A 203 1.33 -4.79 3.01
CA GLY A 203 2.20 -5.02 1.87
C GLY A 203 3.47 -5.78 2.26
N GLY A 204 3.73 -6.91 1.61
CA GLY A 204 4.98 -7.66 1.75
C GLY A 204 5.93 -7.45 0.58
N THR A 205 5.39 -7.33 -0.63
CA THR A 205 6.17 -7.23 -1.88
C THR A 205 7.22 -6.12 -1.85
N LYS A 206 6.88 -4.96 -1.31
CA LYS A 206 7.80 -3.81 -1.19
C LYS A 206 8.63 -3.84 0.08
N ILE A 207 8.33 -4.77 1.00
CA ILE A 207 8.93 -4.84 2.33
C ILE A 207 9.55 -6.22 2.56
N GLY A 208 10.51 -6.56 1.73
CA GLY A 208 11.39 -7.70 1.90
C GLY A 208 10.84 -9.05 1.46
N ALA A 209 9.60 -9.17 0.98
CA ALA A 209 9.08 -10.39 0.38
C ALA A 209 9.39 -10.48 -1.12
N LEU A 210 9.42 -11.69 -1.70
CA LEU A 210 9.44 -11.90 -3.15
C LEU A 210 8.11 -11.45 -3.79
N SER A 211 7.03 -11.75 -3.12
CA SER A 211 5.67 -11.30 -3.45
C SER A 211 4.77 -11.56 -2.26
N GLY A 212 3.67 -10.85 -2.18
CA GLY A 212 2.62 -11.14 -1.21
C GLY A 212 2.10 -9.92 -0.49
N GLU A 213 0.80 -9.98 -0.23
CA GLU A 213 0.03 -9.01 0.54
C GLU A 213 -0.85 -9.78 1.53
N ALA A 214 -0.92 -9.33 2.78
CA ALA A 214 -1.81 -9.93 3.77
C ALA A 214 -3.04 -9.04 3.94
N ILE A 215 -4.19 -9.51 3.47
CA ILE A 215 -5.48 -8.85 3.70
C ILE A 215 -5.91 -9.09 5.14
N VAL A 216 -6.41 -8.07 5.79
CA VAL A 216 -6.94 -8.10 7.14
C VAL A 216 -8.36 -7.52 7.14
N PHE A 217 -9.37 -8.36 7.32
CA PHE A 217 -10.73 -7.95 7.63
C PHE A 217 -10.84 -7.78 9.15
N THR A 218 -11.33 -6.64 9.61
CA THR A 218 -11.04 -6.16 10.99
C THR A 218 -12.03 -6.58 12.06
N HIS A 219 -13.21 -7.08 11.67
CA HIS A 219 -14.33 -7.37 12.57
C HIS A 219 -15.00 -8.72 12.29
N ASN A 220 -14.27 -9.75 11.88
CA ASN A 220 -14.80 -10.99 11.32
C ASN A 220 -15.82 -10.71 10.19
N ASN A 221 -15.55 -9.68 9.41
CA ASN A 221 -16.42 -9.17 8.36
C ASN A 221 -15.99 -9.61 6.96
N ALA A 222 -15.13 -10.61 6.83
CA ALA A 222 -14.81 -11.19 5.54
C ALA A 222 -16.10 -11.68 4.84
N PRO A 223 -16.26 -11.39 3.53
CA PRO A 223 -17.43 -11.86 2.79
C PRO A 223 -17.58 -13.38 2.90
N LYS A 224 -18.83 -13.84 3.00
CA LYS A 224 -19.10 -15.27 2.98
C LYS A 224 -18.50 -15.87 1.70
N ASN A 225 -17.75 -16.96 1.84
CA ASN A 225 -17.06 -17.61 0.74
C ASN A 225 -15.95 -16.77 0.07
N PHE A 226 -15.29 -15.89 0.80
CA PHE A 226 -14.22 -15.03 0.26
C PHE A 226 -13.12 -15.85 -0.45
N VAL A 227 -12.80 -17.05 0.03
CA VAL A 227 -11.87 -17.99 -0.65
C VAL A 227 -12.31 -18.34 -2.07
N THR A 228 -13.63 -18.32 -2.36
CA THR A 228 -14.15 -18.56 -3.72
C THR A 228 -13.81 -17.39 -4.65
N PHE A 229 -13.91 -16.16 -4.20
CA PHE A 229 -13.44 -14.98 -4.95
C PHE A 229 -11.93 -15.06 -5.21
N ILE A 230 -11.13 -15.37 -4.17
CA ILE A 230 -9.69 -15.60 -4.33
C ILE A 230 -9.43 -16.64 -5.43
N LYS A 231 -10.19 -17.74 -5.44
CA LYS A 231 -10.03 -18.82 -6.45
C LYS A 231 -10.42 -18.36 -7.86
N GLN A 232 -11.52 -17.62 -8.01
CA GLN A 232 -12.02 -17.11 -9.29
C GLN A 232 -11.00 -16.14 -9.93
N HIS A 233 -10.36 -15.31 -9.13
CA HIS A 233 -9.29 -14.40 -9.57
C HIS A 233 -7.93 -15.08 -9.78
N GLY A 234 -7.85 -16.43 -9.69
CA GLY A 234 -6.59 -17.16 -9.84
C GLY A 234 -5.58 -16.92 -8.71
N ALA A 235 -6.01 -16.31 -7.60
CA ALA A 235 -5.16 -15.90 -6.49
C ALA A 235 -4.92 -17.01 -5.45
N LEU A 236 -5.69 -18.11 -5.49
CA LEU A 236 -5.55 -19.22 -4.55
C LEU A 236 -4.48 -20.19 -5.03
N LEU A 237 -3.26 -20.03 -4.52
CA LEU A 237 -2.11 -20.84 -4.92
C LEU A 237 -2.18 -22.27 -4.37
N ALA A 238 -1.93 -23.27 -5.22
CA ALA A 238 -1.80 -24.65 -4.79
C ALA A 238 -0.69 -24.83 -3.75
N LYS A 239 0.44 -24.10 -3.90
CA LYS A 239 1.51 -24.04 -2.91
C LYS A 239 1.39 -22.73 -2.09
N GLY A 240 0.29 -22.56 -1.34
CA GLY A 240 0.02 -21.40 -0.51
C GLY A 240 1.13 -21.07 0.49
N ARG A 241 1.90 -22.11 0.92
CA ARG A 241 3.11 -21.94 1.73
C ARG A 241 4.10 -20.91 1.17
N LEU A 242 4.08 -20.63 -0.14
CA LEU A 242 4.92 -19.60 -0.75
C LEU A 242 4.69 -18.25 -0.07
N LEU A 243 3.44 -17.91 0.21
CA LEU A 243 3.08 -16.69 0.93
C LEU A 243 3.21 -16.87 2.45
N GLY A 244 2.75 -18.03 2.96
CA GLY A 244 2.79 -18.35 4.38
C GLY A 244 4.19 -18.25 4.98
N VAL A 245 5.21 -18.88 4.37
CA VAL A 245 6.61 -18.82 4.85
C VAL A 245 7.14 -17.39 4.87
N GLN A 246 6.78 -16.56 3.89
CA GLN A 246 7.23 -15.17 3.82
C GLN A 246 6.65 -14.34 4.95
N PHE A 247 5.32 -14.36 5.13
CA PHE A 247 4.65 -13.59 6.18
C PHE A 247 4.96 -14.14 7.58
N ASP A 248 5.07 -15.47 7.74
CA ASP A 248 5.54 -16.06 8.99
C ASP A 248 6.91 -15.53 9.40
N THR A 249 7.84 -15.42 8.43
CA THR A 249 9.18 -14.88 8.63
C THR A 249 9.14 -13.39 8.92
N LEU A 250 8.41 -12.60 8.14
CA LEU A 250 8.31 -11.15 8.31
C LEU A 250 7.75 -10.75 9.68
N PHE A 251 6.80 -11.53 10.22
CA PHE A 251 6.20 -11.27 11.53
C PHE A 251 6.89 -12.03 12.67
N THR A 252 8.04 -12.69 12.42
CA THR A 252 8.93 -13.23 13.44
C THR A 252 9.90 -12.15 13.90
N ASP A 253 10.12 -11.99 15.19
CA ASP A 253 11.08 -11.07 15.80
C ASP A 253 11.01 -9.63 15.26
N ASN A 254 9.81 -9.18 14.95
CA ASN A 254 9.53 -7.84 14.40
C ASN A 254 10.32 -7.50 13.12
N LEU A 255 10.68 -8.49 12.31
CA LEU A 255 11.49 -8.27 11.10
C LEU A 255 10.82 -7.25 10.17
N TYR A 256 9.52 -7.37 9.93
CA TYR A 256 8.75 -6.44 9.09
C TYR A 256 8.97 -4.97 9.49
N PHE A 257 8.86 -4.68 10.78
CA PHE A 257 9.03 -3.31 11.30
C PHE A 257 10.49 -2.85 11.28
N ARG A 258 11.45 -3.76 11.57
CA ARG A 258 12.88 -3.43 11.55
C ARG A 258 13.36 -3.03 10.14
N ILE A 259 13.02 -3.81 9.12
CA ILE A 259 13.43 -3.51 7.74
C ILE A 259 12.68 -2.31 7.16
N SER A 260 11.43 -2.09 7.57
CA SER A 260 10.69 -0.87 7.24
C SER A 260 11.33 0.37 7.87
N LYS A 261 11.72 0.29 9.13
CA LYS A 261 12.43 1.38 9.83
C LYS A 261 13.76 1.73 9.14
N HIS A 262 14.52 0.70 8.71
CA HIS A 262 15.75 0.92 7.95
C HIS A 262 15.51 1.76 6.68
N ALA A 263 14.47 1.45 5.90
CA ALA A 263 14.14 2.21 4.70
C ALA A 263 13.82 3.69 5.02
N ILE A 264 13.09 3.93 6.12
CA ILE A 264 12.78 5.30 6.58
C ILE A 264 14.07 6.02 7.04
N GLU A 265 14.96 5.35 7.77
CA GLU A 265 16.25 5.93 8.16
C GLU A 265 17.10 6.34 6.94
N MET A 266 17.11 5.52 5.88
CA MET A 266 17.80 5.86 4.63
C MET A 266 17.12 7.05 3.92
N SER A 267 15.80 7.10 3.94
CA SER A 267 15.03 8.20 3.37
C SER A 267 15.26 9.52 4.12
N GLU A 268 15.33 9.49 5.44
CA GLU A 268 15.62 10.67 6.27
C GLU A 268 17.04 11.23 6.02
N ILE A 269 18.03 10.34 5.81
CA ILE A 269 19.37 10.77 5.39
C ILE A 269 19.29 11.46 4.03
N LEU A 270 18.65 10.82 3.06
CA LEU A 270 18.46 11.35 1.71
C LEU A 270 17.77 12.72 1.74
N LYS A 271 16.67 12.85 2.49
CA LYS A 271 15.89 14.08 2.62
C LYS A 271 16.73 15.22 3.20
N ARG A 272 17.47 14.95 4.27
CA ARG A 272 18.35 15.95 4.90
C ARG A 272 19.42 16.46 3.92
N GLU A 273 20.14 15.56 3.27
CA GLU A 273 21.22 15.90 2.36
C GLU A 273 20.70 16.67 1.12
N LEU A 274 19.52 16.30 0.59
CA LEU A 274 18.85 17.04 -0.49
C LEU A 274 18.51 18.47 -0.05
N ALA A 275 17.99 18.64 1.16
CA ALA A 275 17.69 19.96 1.72
C ALA A 275 18.96 20.82 1.91
N GLU A 276 20.06 20.24 2.45
CA GLU A 276 21.34 20.91 2.63
C GLU A 276 21.97 21.38 1.30
N LYS A 277 21.73 20.63 0.21
CA LYS A 277 22.12 21.01 -1.15
C LYS A 277 21.18 22.00 -1.84
N GLY A 278 20.10 22.40 -1.17
CA GLY A 278 19.15 23.39 -1.68
C GLY A 278 18.14 22.83 -2.69
N TYR A 279 17.94 21.51 -2.77
CA TYR A 279 16.90 20.95 -3.59
C TYR A 279 15.52 21.29 -3.04
N ARG A 280 14.60 21.66 -3.92
CA ARG A 280 13.22 21.96 -3.57
C ARG A 280 12.37 20.70 -3.62
N PHE A 281 11.71 20.38 -2.50
CA PHE A 281 10.73 19.30 -2.45
C PHE A 281 9.40 19.72 -3.08
N TYR A 282 8.78 18.80 -3.78
CA TYR A 282 7.44 18.99 -4.33
C TYR A 282 6.37 18.72 -3.27
N PHE A 283 6.59 17.69 -2.44
CA PHE A 283 5.80 17.37 -1.25
C PHE A 283 6.69 17.18 -0.03
N GLU A 284 6.14 17.41 1.14
CA GLU A 284 6.72 16.99 2.42
C GLU A 284 6.33 15.53 2.70
N SER A 285 7.16 14.58 2.26
CA SER A 285 6.94 13.15 2.51
C SER A 285 7.72 12.68 3.74
N PRO A 286 7.05 12.10 4.76
CA PRO A 286 7.73 11.45 5.89
C PRO A 286 8.09 9.97 5.60
N THR A 287 7.82 9.47 4.39
CA THR A 287 7.98 8.07 4.04
C THR A 287 9.25 7.79 3.24
N ASN A 288 9.35 6.58 2.70
CA ASN A 288 10.49 6.14 1.89
C ASN A 288 10.57 6.78 0.48
N GLN A 289 9.59 7.60 0.10
CA GLN A 289 9.52 8.26 -1.21
C GLN A 289 9.80 9.76 -1.06
N GLN A 290 10.78 10.29 -1.81
CA GLN A 290 11.13 11.71 -1.80
C GLN A 290 10.94 12.29 -3.20
N PHE A 291 10.16 13.37 -3.30
CA PHE A 291 9.78 14.02 -4.55
C PHE A 291 10.49 15.36 -4.66
N VAL A 292 11.36 15.50 -5.63
CA VAL A 292 12.18 16.72 -5.80
C VAL A 292 12.00 17.33 -7.18
N ILE A 293 12.04 18.65 -7.22
CA ILE A 293 11.99 19.45 -8.44
C ILE A 293 13.41 19.61 -8.93
N VAL A 294 13.69 19.16 -10.15
CA VAL A 294 15.03 19.17 -10.76
C VAL A 294 14.98 19.84 -12.12
N GLU A 295 16.00 20.64 -12.46
CA GLU A 295 16.18 21.18 -13.79
C GLU A 295 16.32 20.03 -14.83
N ASN A 296 15.67 20.15 -15.99
CA ASN A 296 15.68 19.12 -17.03
C ASN A 296 17.09 18.75 -17.49
N SER A 297 17.99 19.74 -17.59
CA SER A 297 19.40 19.50 -17.93
C SER A 297 20.15 18.67 -16.91
N LYS A 298 19.93 18.94 -15.61
CA LYS A 298 20.51 18.13 -14.52
C LYS A 298 19.90 16.74 -14.47
N MET A 299 18.60 16.61 -14.71
CA MET A 299 17.91 15.33 -14.76
C MET A 299 18.52 14.42 -15.84
N GLU A 300 18.79 14.95 -17.05
CA GLU A 300 19.42 14.20 -18.15
C GLU A 300 20.83 13.72 -17.77
N GLU A 301 21.63 14.55 -17.09
CA GLU A 301 22.95 14.15 -16.64
C GLU A 301 22.89 13.08 -15.56
N LEU A 302 22.02 13.27 -14.57
CA LEU A 302 21.81 12.33 -13.47
C LEU A 302 21.37 10.95 -13.97
N SER A 303 20.51 10.90 -14.99
CA SER A 303 19.99 9.67 -15.58
C SER A 303 21.06 8.73 -16.15
N LYS A 304 22.24 9.27 -16.47
CA LYS A 304 23.38 8.48 -16.95
C LYS A 304 24.01 7.61 -15.85
N ARG A 305 23.77 7.94 -14.58
CA ARG A 305 24.41 7.30 -13.42
C ARG A 305 23.44 6.79 -12.36
N VAL A 306 22.21 7.33 -12.35
CA VAL A 306 21.17 7.02 -11.36
C VAL A 306 19.86 6.70 -12.06
N VAL A 307 19.22 5.63 -11.63
CA VAL A 307 17.84 5.28 -12.03
C VAL A 307 16.90 5.84 -10.98
N PHE A 308 16.02 6.75 -11.40
CA PHE A 308 14.97 7.37 -10.59
C PHE A 308 13.65 7.35 -11.37
N SER A 309 12.53 7.64 -10.72
CA SER A 309 11.24 7.74 -11.42
C SER A 309 10.98 9.17 -11.87
N PHE A 310 10.59 9.33 -13.13
CA PHE A 310 9.84 10.51 -13.55
C PHE A 310 8.50 10.51 -12.80
N TRP A 311 8.11 11.69 -12.28
CA TRP A 311 6.83 11.81 -11.61
C TRP A 311 5.85 12.63 -12.45
N GLU A 312 6.15 13.91 -12.62
CA GLU A 312 5.36 14.78 -13.49
C GLU A 312 6.17 15.99 -13.98
N LYS A 313 5.68 16.66 -15.01
CA LYS A 313 6.24 17.92 -15.47
C LYS A 313 5.87 19.01 -14.44
N TYR A 314 6.87 19.74 -13.94
CA TYR A 314 6.64 20.86 -13.03
C TYR A 314 6.38 22.16 -13.80
N ASP A 315 7.29 22.51 -14.73
CA ASP A 315 7.18 23.64 -15.66
C ASP A 315 7.97 23.33 -16.95
N GLU A 316 8.27 24.35 -17.78
CA GLU A 316 9.02 24.14 -19.04
C GLU A 316 10.45 23.67 -18.81
N ASN A 317 11.08 24.06 -17.70
CA ASN A 317 12.50 23.82 -17.41
C ASN A 317 12.73 22.80 -16.30
N HIS A 318 11.70 22.41 -15.57
CA HIS A 318 11.81 21.55 -14.41
C HIS A 318 10.86 20.35 -14.47
N THR A 319 11.32 19.25 -13.90
CA THR A 319 10.57 18.02 -13.75
C THR A 319 10.59 17.59 -12.26
N VAL A 320 9.47 17.06 -11.78
CA VAL A 320 9.42 16.36 -10.51
C VAL A 320 9.92 14.93 -10.73
N ILE A 321 10.96 14.56 -10.00
CA ILE A 321 11.45 13.17 -9.97
C ILE A 321 11.24 12.60 -8.58
N ARG A 322 11.10 11.27 -8.51
CA ARG A 322 10.98 10.55 -7.25
C ARG A 322 12.21 9.67 -7.01
N PHE A 323 12.76 9.79 -5.81
CA PHE A 323 13.66 8.80 -5.24
C PHE A 323 12.90 7.96 -4.22
N ALA A 324 13.10 6.64 -4.27
CA ALA A 324 12.55 5.71 -3.29
C ALA A 324 13.67 4.93 -2.62
N THR A 325 13.65 4.87 -1.29
CA THR A 325 14.47 3.94 -0.52
C THR A 325 13.68 2.66 -0.23
N SER A 326 14.37 1.57 0.05
CA SER A 326 13.77 0.28 0.37
C SER A 326 14.44 -0.36 1.58
N TRP A 327 13.91 -1.48 2.00
CA TRP A 327 14.50 -2.33 3.03
C TRP A 327 15.95 -2.75 2.71
N ALA A 328 16.35 -2.74 1.44
CA ALA A 328 17.69 -3.14 0.97
C ALA A 328 18.60 -1.93 0.64
N THR A 329 18.12 -0.71 0.74
CA THR A 329 18.91 0.49 0.42
C THR A 329 20.12 0.60 1.35
N ARG A 330 21.32 0.66 0.78
CA ARG A 330 22.56 0.80 1.55
C ARG A 330 22.87 2.28 1.78
N LYS A 331 23.38 2.59 2.97
CA LYS A 331 23.78 3.96 3.31
C LYS A 331 24.85 4.50 2.34
N GLU A 332 25.79 3.64 1.91
CA GLU A 332 26.84 3.98 0.95
C GLU A 332 26.27 4.42 -0.41
N ASP A 333 25.14 3.85 -0.82
CA ASP A 333 24.49 4.21 -2.09
C ASP A 333 23.76 5.56 -1.96
N VAL A 334 23.19 5.87 -0.79
CA VAL A 334 22.65 7.22 -0.49
C VAL A 334 23.76 8.27 -0.52
N ILE A 335 24.90 8.01 0.11
CA ILE A 335 26.06 8.92 0.10
C ILE A 335 26.55 9.15 -1.33
N LYS A 336 26.72 8.08 -2.13
CA LYS A 336 27.13 8.21 -3.53
C LYS A 336 26.12 8.97 -4.38
N LEU A 337 24.81 8.81 -4.12
CA LEU A 337 23.79 9.62 -4.80
C LEU A 337 24.01 11.10 -4.50
N MET A 338 24.30 11.44 -3.25
CA MET A 338 24.56 12.83 -2.86
C MET A 338 25.81 13.45 -3.51
N GLU A 339 26.83 12.64 -3.79
CA GLU A 339 28.01 13.10 -4.55
C GLU A 339 27.70 13.40 -6.03
N LEU A 340 26.58 12.88 -6.55
CA LEU A 340 26.14 13.07 -7.94
C LEU A 340 25.13 14.21 -8.12
N LEU A 341 24.46 14.61 -7.05
CA LEU A 341 23.53 15.72 -6.96
C LEU A 341 24.23 17.00 -6.51
#